data_335090c6b722287ae27e7791e98ba02c
#
_entry.id   335090c6b722287ae27e7791e98ba02c
#
_cell.length_a   1.000
_cell.length_b   1.000
_cell.length_c   1.000
_cell.angle_alpha   90.00
_cell.angle_beta   90.00
_cell.angle_gamma   90.00
#
_symmetry.space_group_name_H-M   'P 1'
#
loop_
_entity.id
_entity.type
_entity.pdbx_description
1 polymer ?
#
loop_
_entity_poly.entity_id
_entity_poly.type
_entity_poly.pdbx_seq_one_letter_code
_entity_poly.pdbx_strand_id
1 'polypeptide(L)'
;NAFAMPGGFIGVHTGLIMATQSESELASVLAHEISHVTQHHLARQLGAQSQAQLPMLLSLAVAILAARSNSDLAQGALMTGQAASIQRQLNYSRDFEREADRQGIQLLERAGFDIRGMANFFGRLQKYGRLYENNAPGYLRTHPLTTERIADMENRIQSRPYRQVADSLDFLLVQAKLRASEGTPLDAVTKFSSQLRERNFTSEIAARYGYAFALARDKQYAAAEQ
;
A
#
# COMPACT_ATOMS: atom_id res chain seq x y z
N ASN A 1 5.58 2.87 0.88
CA ASN A 1 4.37 3.44 0.31
C ASN A 1 4.38 3.27 -1.21
N ALA A 2 3.18 3.06 -1.81
CA ALA A 2 2.94 3.18 -3.24
C ALA A 2 1.70 4.05 -3.44
N PHE A 3 1.54 4.63 -4.61
CA PHE A 3 0.40 5.49 -4.93
C PHE A 3 0.25 5.67 -6.44
N ALA A 4 -1.00 5.73 -6.89
CA ALA A 4 -1.35 6.05 -8.27
C ALA A 4 -1.50 7.56 -8.47
N MET A 5 -1.05 8.06 -9.62
CA MET A 5 -1.10 9.48 -10.00
C MET A 5 -1.88 9.68 -11.30
N PRO A 6 -2.37 10.92 -11.56
CA PRO A 6 -2.96 11.27 -12.84
C PRO A 6 -2.03 10.92 -14.00
N GLY A 7 -2.61 10.44 -15.10
CA GLY A 7 -1.85 10.02 -16.28
C GLY A 7 -1.38 8.56 -16.24
N GLY A 8 -1.74 7.79 -15.21
CA GLY A 8 -1.43 6.36 -15.11
C GLY A 8 -0.05 6.06 -14.51
N PHE A 9 0.62 7.06 -13.95
CA PHE A 9 1.89 6.85 -13.26
C PHE A 9 1.67 6.23 -11.88
N ILE A 10 2.59 5.34 -11.48
CA ILE A 10 2.60 4.73 -10.15
C ILE A 10 3.94 5.04 -9.48
N GLY A 11 3.88 5.70 -8.33
CA GLY A 11 5.03 5.95 -7.49
C GLY A 11 5.23 4.82 -6.48
N VAL A 12 6.47 4.37 -6.32
CA VAL A 12 6.84 3.32 -5.35
C VAL A 12 8.02 3.80 -4.51
N HIS A 13 7.84 3.83 -3.20
CA HIS A 13 8.93 4.12 -2.27
C HIS A 13 9.81 2.90 -2.06
N THR A 14 11.13 3.08 -2.02
CA THR A 14 12.10 2.02 -1.77
C THR A 14 11.84 1.24 -0.48
N GLY A 15 11.36 1.91 0.57
CA GLY A 15 10.96 1.28 1.82
C GLY A 15 9.84 0.25 1.67
N LEU A 16 8.95 0.38 0.66
CA LEU A 16 7.97 -0.66 0.37
C LEU A 16 8.66 -1.92 -0.17
N ILE A 17 9.58 -1.76 -1.15
CA ILE A 17 10.33 -2.88 -1.72
C ILE A 17 11.09 -3.64 -0.63
N MET A 18 11.68 -2.92 0.32
CA MET A 18 12.43 -3.52 1.45
C MET A 18 11.51 -4.17 2.50
N ALA A 19 10.27 -3.70 2.65
CA ALA A 19 9.30 -4.23 3.60
C ALA A 19 8.59 -5.50 3.10
N THR A 20 8.58 -5.75 1.79
CA THR A 20 8.00 -6.97 1.21
C THR A 20 8.92 -8.17 1.45
N GLN A 21 8.32 -9.32 1.79
CA GLN A 21 9.04 -10.56 2.06
C GLN A 21 9.14 -11.47 0.84
N SER A 22 8.32 -11.20 -0.19
CA SER A 22 8.37 -11.89 -1.48
C SER A 22 8.06 -10.91 -2.61
N GLU A 23 8.45 -11.30 -3.83
CA GLU A 23 8.10 -10.56 -5.03
C GLU A 23 6.57 -10.52 -5.25
N SER A 24 5.86 -11.61 -4.90
CA SER A 24 4.40 -11.66 -4.96
C SER A 24 3.72 -10.65 -4.02
N GLU A 25 4.33 -10.33 -2.89
CA GLU A 25 3.83 -9.25 -2.01
C GLU A 25 4.01 -7.88 -2.65
N LEU A 26 5.17 -7.61 -3.26
CA LEU A 26 5.41 -6.36 -3.98
C LEU A 26 4.45 -6.25 -5.18
N ALA A 27 4.34 -7.31 -5.96
CA ALA A 27 3.43 -7.39 -7.09
C ALA A 27 1.97 -7.17 -6.68
N SER A 28 1.57 -7.64 -5.49
CA SER A 28 0.21 -7.43 -4.97
C SER A 28 -0.12 -5.96 -4.72
N VAL A 29 0.82 -5.20 -4.17
CA VAL A 29 0.64 -3.75 -3.98
C VAL A 29 0.60 -3.05 -5.33
N LEU A 30 1.47 -3.42 -6.27
CA LEU A 30 1.45 -2.85 -7.61
C LEU A 30 0.14 -3.16 -8.35
N ALA A 31 -0.38 -4.39 -8.21
CA ALA A 31 -1.66 -4.79 -8.81
C ALA A 31 -2.83 -3.98 -8.23
N HIS A 32 -2.79 -3.66 -6.93
CA HIS A 32 -3.75 -2.78 -6.28
C HIS A 32 -3.69 -1.35 -6.85
N GLU A 33 -2.49 -0.75 -6.96
CA GLU A 33 -2.30 0.59 -7.54
C GLU A 33 -2.70 0.64 -9.03
N ILE A 34 -2.32 -0.39 -9.81
CA ILE A 34 -2.75 -0.52 -11.21
C ILE A 34 -4.28 -0.56 -11.30
N SER A 35 -4.95 -1.22 -10.34
CA SER A 35 -6.40 -1.27 -10.30
C SER A 35 -7.02 0.10 -10.05
N HIS A 36 -6.43 0.94 -9.19
CA HIS A 36 -6.87 2.32 -9.02
C HIS A 36 -6.79 3.11 -10.33
N VAL A 37 -5.75 2.90 -11.14
CA VAL A 37 -5.59 3.56 -12.44
C VAL A 37 -6.61 3.04 -13.45
N THR A 38 -6.71 1.70 -13.61
CA THR A 38 -7.55 1.07 -14.65
C THR A 38 -9.05 1.23 -14.38
N GLN A 39 -9.45 1.33 -13.11
CA GLN A 39 -10.83 1.61 -12.71
C GLN A 39 -11.13 3.11 -12.63
N HIS A 40 -10.17 3.97 -12.99
CA HIS A 40 -10.33 5.43 -12.98
C HIS A 40 -10.78 5.99 -11.62
N HIS A 41 -10.32 5.42 -10.50
CA HIS A 41 -10.80 5.79 -9.16
C HIS A 41 -10.60 7.27 -8.87
N LEU A 42 -9.46 7.85 -9.24
CA LEU A 42 -9.20 9.28 -9.05
C LEU A 42 -10.22 10.16 -9.83
N ALA A 43 -10.48 9.84 -11.09
CA ALA A 43 -11.43 10.59 -11.89
C ALA A 43 -12.86 10.45 -11.35
N ARG A 44 -13.24 9.24 -10.94
CA ARG A 44 -14.55 8.97 -10.31
C ARG A 44 -14.69 9.68 -8.98
N GLN A 45 -13.62 9.77 -8.17
CA GLN A 45 -13.60 10.50 -6.90
C GLN A 45 -13.80 12.01 -7.12
N LEU A 46 -13.11 12.61 -8.09
CA LEU A 46 -13.27 14.01 -8.44
C LEU A 46 -14.70 14.31 -8.94
N GLY A 47 -15.26 13.42 -9.78
CA GLY A 47 -16.65 13.53 -10.22
C GLY A 47 -17.66 13.41 -9.08
N ALA A 48 -17.44 12.50 -8.14
CA ALA A 48 -18.31 12.36 -6.96
C ALA A 48 -18.23 13.55 -6.01
N GLN A 49 -17.07 14.18 -5.91
CA GLN A 49 -16.87 15.36 -5.07
C GLN A 49 -17.72 16.56 -5.53
N SER A 50 -17.91 16.75 -6.83
CA SER A 50 -18.79 17.77 -7.37
C SER A 50 -20.27 17.50 -7.03
N GLN A 51 -20.69 16.22 -6.99
CA GLN A 51 -22.05 15.83 -6.60
C GLN A 51 -22.31 15.87 -5.09
N ALA A 52 -21.26 15.77 -4.27
CA ALA A 52 -21.37 15.85 -2.81
C ALA A 52 -21.76 17.25 -2.31
N GLN A 53 -21.72 18.28 -3.15
CA GLN A 53 -22.16 19.62 -2.81
C GLN A 53 -23.71 19.75 -2.76
N LEU A 54 -24.45 18.90 -3.47
CA LEU A 54 -25.92 18.94 -3.50
C LEU A 54 -26.56 18.74 -2.10
N PRO A 55 -26.20 17.75 -1.29
CA PRO A 55 -26.75 17.62 0.07
C PRO A 55 -26.40 18.80 0.97
N MET A 56 -25.24 19.39 0.80
CA MET A 56 -24.83 20.55 1.56
C MET A 56 -25.67 21.78 1.17
N LEU A 57 -25.94 21.99 -0.11
CA LEU A 57 -26.82 23.04 -0.59
C LEU A 57 -28.27 22.87 -0.12
N LEU A 58 -28.78 21.64 -0.14
CA LEU A 58 -30.11 21.29 0.39
C LEU A 58 -30.19 21.54 1.89
N SER A 59 -29.18 21.12 2.66
CA SER A 59 -29.12 21.34 4.10
C SER A 59 -29.04 22.84 4.45
N LEU A 60 -28.31 23.62 3.64
CA LEU A 60 -28.25 25.06 3.78
C LEU A 60 -29.62 25.71 3.51
N ALA A 61 -30.32 25.28 2.48
CA ALA A 61 -31.68 25.77 2.18
C ALA A 61 -32.65 25.46 3.33
N VAL A 62 -32.63 24.23 3.86
CA VAL A 62 -33.42 23.83 5.04
C VAL A 62 -33.03 24.67 6.26
N ALA A 63 -31.73 24.87 6.51
CA ALA A 63 -31.28 25.70 7.61
C ALA A 63 -31.76 27.15 7.55
N ILE A 64 -31.73 27.75 6.36
CA ILE A 64 -32.23 29.12 6.14
C ILE A 64 -33.76 29.22 6.42
N LEU A 65 -34.52 28.22 5.98
CA LEU A 65 -35.96 28.16 6.24
C LEU A 65 -36.25 27.94 7.74
N ALA A 66 -35.51 27.04 8.38
CA ALA A 66 -35.67 26.73 9.80
C ALA A 66 -35.21 27.88 10.72
N ALA A 67 -34.24 28.67 10.32
CA ALA A 67 -33.70 29.79 11.10
C ALA A 67 -34.76 30.85 11.46
N ARG A 68 -35.83 30.94 10.66
CA ARG A 68 -36.97 31.85 10.94
C ARG A 68 -37.86 31.37 12.09
N SER A 69 -37.85 30.08 12.40
CA SER A 69 -38.73 29.49 13.40
C SER A 69 -37.96 28.89 14.60
N ASN A 70 -36.79 28.31 14.38
CA ASN A 70 -35.99 27.66 15.42
C ASN A 70 -34.52 27.58 14.99
N SER A 71 -33.66 28.27 15.74
CA SER A 71 -32.19 28.27 15.49
C SER A 71 -31.54 26.89 15.67
N ASP A 72 -32.04 26.06 16.57
CA ASP A 72 -31.49 24.74 16.86
C ASP A 72 -31.76 23.78 15.70
N LEU A 73 -32.93 23.87 15.08
CA LEU A 73 -33.27 23.12 13.85
C LEU A 73 -32.39 23.55 12.67
N ALA A 74 -32.08 24.83 12.53
CA ALA A 74 -31.19 25.33 11.48
C ALA A 74 -29.77 24.79 11.65
N GLN A 75 -29.23 24.81 12.86
CA GLN A 75 -27.92 24.28 13.19
C GLN A 75 -27.86 22.74 12.99
N GLY A 76 -28.90 22.03 13.42
CA GLY A 76 -29.01 20.58 13.21
C GLY A 76 -29.02 20.19 11.73
N ALA A 77 -29.71 20.95 10.87
CA ALA A 77 -29.73 20.71 9.43
C ALA A 77 -28.35 20.88 8.79
N LEU A 78 -27.60 21.93 9.17
CA LEU A 78 -26.22 22.13 8.67
C LEU A 78 -25.29 21.02 9.08
N MET A 79 -25.31 20.63 10.36
CA MET A 79 -24.47 19.52 10.88
C MET A 79 -24.80 18.18 10.19
N THR A 80 -26.08 17.90 9.95
CA THR A 80 -26.53 16.70 9.24
C THR A 80 -26.04 16.67 7.80
N GLY A 81 -26.14 17.81 7.08
CA GLY A 81 -25.65 17.91 5.71
C GLY A 81 -24.15 17.71 5.60
N GLN A 82 -23.37 18.27 6.53
CA GLN A 82 -21.93 18.10 6.58
C GLN A 82 -21.56 16.64 6.91
N ALA A 83 -22.20 16.04 7.91
CA ALA A 83 -21.98 14.65 8.27
C ALA A 83 -22.33 13.69 7.11
N ALA A 84 -23.42 13.91 6.40
CA ALA A 84 -23.82 13.15 5.23
C ALA A 84 -22.81 13.26 4.08
N SER A 85 -22.23 14.44 3.86
CA SER A 85 -21.18 14.66 2.85
C SER A 85 -19.91 13.89 3.20
N ILE A 86 -19.43 14.00 4.43
CA ILE A 86 -18.27 13.25 4.92
C ILE A 86 -18.50 11.74 4.83
N GLN A 87 -19.67 11.26 5.27
CA GLN A 87 -19.99 9.83 5.22
C GLN A 87 -20.00 9.28 3.79
N ARG A 88 -20.53 10.05 2.83
CA ARG A 88 -20.48 9.66 1.41
C ARG A 88 -19.04 9.56 0.91
N GLN A 89 -18.21 10.54 1.21
CA GLN A 89 -16.80 10.53 0.80
C GLN A 89 -16.06 9.31 1.36
N LEU A 90 -16.29 8.96 2.64
CA LEU A 90 -15.71 7.78 3.27
C LEU A 90 -16.23 6.48 2.62
N ASN A 91 -17.50 6.41 2.29
CA ASN A 91 -18.09 5.24 1.63
C ASN A 91 -17.51 5.04 0.23
N TYR A 92 -17.40 6.11 -0.57
CA TYR A 92 -16.75 6.05 -1.88
C TYR A 92 -15.30 5.56 -1.81
N SER A 93 -14.53 6.08 -0.85
CA SER A 93 -13.16 5.63 -0.64
C SER A 93 -13.10 4.14 -0.32
N ARG A 94 -13.95 3.64 0.57
CA ARG A 94 -14.01 2.20 0.93
C ARG A 94 -14.41 1.31 -0.25
N ASP A 95 -15.34 1.76 -1.08
CA ASP A 95 -15.78 1.00 -2.25
C ASP A 95 -14.68 0.90 -3.30
N PHE A 96 -13.93 1.98 -3.52
CA PHE A 96 -12.77 1.98 -4.40
C PHE A 96 -11.66 1.06 -3.91
N GLU A 97 -11.40 1.05 -2.61
CA GLU A 97 -10.43 0.12 -2.01
C GLU A 97 -10.85 -1.35 -2.21
N ARG A 98 -12.12 -1.69 -1.98
CA ARG A 98 -12.65 -3.04 -2.23
C ARG A 98 -12.60 -3.41 -3.70
N GLU A 99 -12.88 -2.48 -4.60
CA GLU A 99 -12.79 -2.68 -6.05
C GLU A 99 -11.34 -2.92 -6.45
N ALA A 100 -10.39 -2.11 -5.95
CA ALA A 100 -8.97 -2.25 -6.21
C ALA A 100 -8.41 -3.59 -5.69
N ASP A 101 -8.82 -4.04 -4.50
CA ASP A 101 -8.44 -5.35 -3.97
C ASP A 101 -8.90 -6.48 -4.88
N ARG A 102 -10.16 -6.45 -5.33
CA ARG A 102 -10.75 -7.49 -6.17
C ARG A 102 -10.11 -7.58 -7.54
N GLN A 103 -9.91 -6.44 -8.18
CA GLN A 103 -9.24 -6.37 -9.49
C GLN A 103 -7.76 -6.68 -9.35
N GLY A 104 -7.12 -6.24 -8.27
CA GLY A 104 -5.73 -6.50 -7.94
C GLY A 104 -5.44 -8.00 -7.80
N ILE A 105 -6.28 -8.75 -7.08
CA ILE A 105 -6.16 -10.22 -6.96
C ILE A 105 -6.24 -10.88 -8.34
N GLN A 106 -7.19 -10.48 -9.19
CA GLN A 106 -7.32 -11.04 -10.53
C GLN A 106 -6.13 -10.70 -11.43
N LEU A 107 -5.60 -9.48 -11.32
CA LEU A 107 -4.41 -9.05 -12.06
C LEU A 107 -3.18 -9.84 -11.61
N LEU A 108 -2.98 -9.99 -10.31
CA LEU A 108 -1.90 -10.75 -9.71
C LEU A 108 -1.91 -12.22 -10.17
N GLU A 109 -3.10 -12.86 -10.18
CA GLU A 109 -3.28 -14.22 -10.65
C GLU A 109 -2.95 -14.38 -12.15
N ARG A 110 -3.46 -13.47 -12.98
CA ARG A 110 -3.18 -13.47 -14.44
C ARG A 110 -1.71 -13.22 -14.74
N ALA A 111 -1.04 -12.42 -13.93
CA ALA A 111 0.39 -12.16 -14.02
C ALA A 111 1.25 -13.34 -13.53
N GLY A 112 0.64 -14.36 -12.91
CA GLY A 112 1.32 -15.58 -12.51
C GLY A 112 1.96 -15.51 -11.12
N PHE A 113 1.68 -14.50 -10.33
CA PHE A 113 2.14 -14.37 -8.94
C PHE A 113 1.25 -15.14 -7.95
N ASP A 114 1.76 -15.36 -6.73
CA ASP A 114 0.97 -15.92 -5.65
C ASP A 114 -0.01 -14.86 -5.10
N ILE A 115 -1.30 -15.12 -5.29
CA ILE A 115 -2.38 -14.24 -4.82
C ILE A 115 -2.41 -14.05 -3.30
N ARG A 116 -1.83 -14.99 -2.52
CA ARG A 116 -1.71 -14.89 -1.06
C ARG A 116 -0.77 -13.76 -0.63
N GLY A 117 0.13 -13.32 -1.51
CA GLY A 117 1.01 -12.18 -1.27
C GLY A 117 0.24 -10.95 -0.79
N MET A 118 -0.96 -10.69 -1.34
CA MET A 118 -1.79 -9.56 -0.94
C MET A 118 -2.28 -9.70 0.52
N ALA A 119 -2.88 -10.82 0.89
CA ALA A 119 -3.36 -11.05 2.26
C ALA A 119 -2.22 -11.07 3.28
N ASN A 120 -1.10 -11.70 2.94
CA ASN A 120 0.09 -11.78 3.81
C ASN A 120 0.66 -10.38 4.09
N PHE A 121 0.84 -9.58 3.04
CA PHE A 121 1.36 -8.22 3.17
C PHE A 121 0.42 -7.32 3.98
N PHE A 122 -0.87 -7.33 3.67
CA PHE A 122 -1.86 -6.52 4.38
C PHE A 122 -2.05 -6.97 5.82
N GLY A 123 -2.02 -8.27 6.11
CA GLY A 123 -2.05 -8.78 7.47
C GLY A 123 -0.86 -8.30 8.32
N ARG A 124 0.33 -8.23 7.73
CA ARG A 124 1.49 -7.64 8.41
C ARG A 124 1.35 -6.14 8.63
N LEU A 125 0.91 -5.39 7.61
CA LEU A 125 0.67 -3.96 7.75
C LEU A 125 -0.36 -3.65 8.84
N GLN A 126 -1.42 -4.45 8.95
CA GLN A 126 -2.41 -4.30 10.01
C GLN A 126 -1.81 -4.52 11.40
N LYS A 127 -0.97 -5.55 11.57
CA LYS A 127 -0.26 -5.79 12.82
C LYS A 127 0.65 -4.62 13.21
N TYR A 128 1.40 -4.09 12.24
CA TYR A 128 2.23 -2.90 12.46
C TYR A 128 1.39 -1.66 12.81
N GLY A 129 0.28 -1.43 12.14
CA GLY A 129 -0.62 -0.31 12.42
C GLY A 129 -1.19 -0.34 13.84
N ARG A 130 -1.51 -1.53 14.36
CA ARG A 130 -2.00 -1.70 15.74
C ARG A 130 -0.92 -1.45 16.81
N LEU A 131 0.35 -1.76 16.50
CA LEU A 131 1.48 -1.56 17.43
C LEU A 131 1.94 -0.10 17.50
N TYR A 132 1.68 0.69 16.46
CA TYR A 132 2.17 2.05 16.30
C TYR A 132 1.04 3.01 15.92
N GLU A 133 0.01 3.14 16.78
CA GLU A 133 -1.19 3.97 16.54
C GLU A 133 -0.88 5.40 16.08
N ASN A 134 0.20 5.99 16.61
CA ASN A 134 0.63 7.35 16.25
C ASN A 134 1.57 7.40 15.03
N ASN A 135 2.01 6.27 14.48
CA ASN A 135 2.99 6.22 13.40
C ASN A 135 2.66 5.13 12.36
N ALA A 136 1.38 5.01 12.02
CA ALA A 136 0.93 4.04 11.03
C ALA A 136 1.71 4.20 9.71
N PRO A 137 2.11 3.10 9.06
CA PRO A 137 2.78 3.13 7.76
C PRO A 137 2.04 4.07 6.79
N GLY A 138 2.81 4.88 6.03
CA GLY A 138 2.24 5.87 5.12
C GLY A 138 1.21 5.29 4.14
N TYR A 139 1.36 4.01 3.77
CA TYR A 139 0.40 3.28 2.95
C TYR A 139 -0.98 3.18 3.60
N LEU A 140 -1.06 2.90 4.90
CA LEU A 140 -2.33 2.76 5.61
C LEU A 140 -3.11 4.08 5.77
N ARG A 141 -2.43 5.22 5.61
CA ARG A 141 -3.08 6.54 5.66
C ARG A 141 -3.85 6.84 4.37
N THR A 142 -3.34 6.37 3.24
CA THR A 142 -3.99 6.53 1.93
C THR A 142 -4.91 5.37 1.59
N HIS A 143 -4.59 4.16 2.08
CA HIS A 143 -5.33 2.92 1.84
C HIS A 143 -5.73 2.27 3.18
N PRO A 144 -6.79 2.76 3.85
CA PRO A 144 -7.21 2.23 5.15
C PRO A 144 -7.56 0.74 5.06
N LEU A 145 -6.89 -0.08 5.88
CA LEU A 145 -7.12 -1.50 5.98
C LEU A 145 -8.17 -1.80 7.04
N THR A 146 -9.35 -2.20 6.59
CA THR A 146 -10.41 -2.66 7.47
C THR A 146 -10.37 -4.19 7.60
N THR A 147 -10.88 -4.70 8.73
CA THR A 147 -11.03 -6.15 8.94
C THR A 147 -11.89 -6.79 7.84
N GLU A 148 -12.89 -6.07 7.33
CA GLU A 148 -13.75 -6.53 6.24
C GLU A 148 -12.97 -6.72 4.92
N ARG A 149 -12.05 -5.80 4.59
CA ARG A 149 -11.21 -5.92 3.39
C ARG A 149 -10.32 -7.16 3.47
N ILE A 150 -9.69 -7.39 4.62
CA ILE A 150 -8.85 -8.57 4.85
C ILE A 150 -9.67 -9.84 4.72
N ALA A 151 -10.84 -9.91 5.36
CA ALA A 151 -11.73 -11.08 5.28
C ALA A 151 -12.23 -11.34 3.84
N ASP A 152 -12.60 -10.30 3.07
CA ASP A 152 -13.01 -10.46 1.66
C ASP A 152 -11.85 -11.02 0.80
N MET A 153 -10.62 -10.54 1.03
CA MET A 153 -9.43 -11.06 0.36
C MET A 153 -9.16 -12.52 0.73
N GLU A 154 -9.16 -12.86 2.01
CA GLU A 154 -8.93 -14.23 2.49
C GLU A 154 -9.99 -15.19 1.92
N ASN A 155 -11.27 -14.84 1.93
CA ASN A 155 -12.35 -15.64 1.35
C ASN A 155 -12.14 -15.91 -0.14
N ARG A 156 -11.69 -14.89 -0.90
CA ARG A 156 -11.42 -15.04 -2.34
C ARG A 156 -10.22 -15.92 -2.62
N ILE A 157 -9.21 -15.85 -1.78
CA ILE A 157 -7.99 -16.65 -1.88
C ILE A 157 -8.26 -18.12 -1.52
N GLN A 158 -9.07 -18.38 -0.49
CA GLN A 158 -9.42 -19.76 -0.06
C GLN A 158 -10.07 -20.60 -1.15
N SER A 159 -10.84 -19.97 -2.04
CA SER A 159 -11.53 -20.66 -3.14
C SER A 159 -10.60 -21.00 -4.32
N ARG A 160 -9.31 -20.64 -4.27
CA ARG A 160 -8.36 -20.78 -5.37
C ARG A 160 -7.25 -21.76 -5.04
N PRO A 161 -6.75 -22.50 -6.05
CA PRO A 161 -5.64 -23.43 -5.82
C PRO A 161 -4.39 -22.68 -5.37
N TYR A 162 -3.64 -23.33 -4.49
CA TYR A 162 -2.33 -22.82 -4.06
C TYR A 162 -1.33 -22.87 -5.20
N ARG A 163 -0.63 -21.76 -5.41
CA ARG A 163 0.48 -21.68 -6.33
C ARG A 163 1.70 -21.11 -5.62
N GLN A 164 2.72 -21.89 -5.46
CA GLN A 164 4.01 -21.43 -4.97
C GLN A 164 4.76 -20.75 -6.11
N VAL A 165 5.17 -19.50 -5.92
CA VAL A 165 5.94 -18.72 -6.89
C VAL A 165 7.25 -18.33 -6.23
N ALA A 166 8.36 -18.71 -6.83
CA ALA A 166 9.69 -18.33 -6.37
C ALA A 166 9.96 -16.86 -6.73
N ASP A 167 10.67 -16.17 -5.85
CA ASP A 167 11.13 -14.81 -6.12
C ASP A 167 12.14 -14.81 -7.27
N SER A 168 12.07 -13.81 -8.15
CA SER A 168 13.05 -13.61 -9.19
C SER A 168 14.40 -13.17 -8.60
N LEU A 169 15.48 -13.50 -9.31
CA LEU A 169 16.82 -13.04 -8.91
C LEU A 169 16.87 -11.49 -8.93
N ASP A 170 16.23 -10.85 -9.90
CA ASP A 170 16.20 -9.40 -10.01
C ASP A 170 15.56 -8.74 -8.78
N PHE A 171 14.44 -9.26 -8.29
CA PHE A 171 13.82 -8.79 -7.06
C PHE A 171 14.76 -8.89 -5.87
N LEU A 172 15.43 -10.04 -5.70
CA LEU A 172 16.36 -10.29 -4.61
C LEU A 172 17.60 -9.37 -4.68
N LEU A 173 18.14 -9.15 -5.88
CA LEU A 173 19.26 -8.24 -6.09
C LEU A 173 18.88 -6.78 -5.81
N VAL A 174 17.70 -6.34 -6.26
CA VAL A 174 17.18 -4.99 -5.98
C VAL A 174 17.01 -4.79 -4.47
N GLN A 175 16.42 -5.76 -3.77
CA GLN A 175 16.30 -5.70 -2.31
C GLN A 175 17.67 -5.64 -1.63
N ALA A 176 18.61 -6.47 -2.04
CA ALA A 176 19.97 -6.49 -1.47
C ALA A 176 20.67 -5.14 -1.67
N LYS A 177 20.59 -4.57 -2.88
CA LYS A 177 21.15 -3.22 -3.19
C LYS A 177 20.51 -2.14 -2.32
N LEU A 178 19.19 -2.12 -2.19
CA LEU A 178 18.50 -1.14 -1.37
C LEU A 178 18.90 -1.26 0.11
N ARG A 179 18.93 -2.49 0.64
CA ARG A 179 19.36 -2.75 2.02
C ARG A 179 20.82 -2.35 2.25
N ALA A 180 21.69 -2.59 1.27
CA ALA A 180 23.09 -2.16 1.33
C ALA A 180 23.25 -0.63 1.18
N SER A 181 22.21 0.08 0.71
CA SER A 181 22.19 1.55 0.62
C SER A 181 21.68 2.23 1.90
N GLU A 182 21.11 1.47 2.85
CA GLU A 182 20.64 2.02 4.13
C GLU A 182 21.81 2.29 5.09
N GLY A 183 21.63 3.26 5.96
CA GLY A 183 22.57 3.61 7.02
C GLY A 183 23.97 3.96 6.53
N THR A 184 24.96 3.77 7.40
CA THR A 184 26.37 3.99 7.04
C THR A 184 26.91 2.83 6.20
N PRO A 185 27.92 3.10 5.33
CA PRO A 185 28.59 2.02 4.58
C PRO A 185 29.13 0.92 5.47
N LEU A 186 29.72 1.26 6.62
CA LEU A 186 30.28 0.32 7.58
C LEU A 186 29.22 -0.59 8.21
N ASP A 187 28.04 -0.04 8.55
CA ASP A 187 26.93 -0.83 9.07
C ASP A 187 26.45 -1.84 8.03
N ALA A 188 26.35 -1.43 6.77
CA ALA A 188 25.98 -2.33 5.68
C ALA A 188 26.99 -3.45 5.48
N VAL A 189 28.31 -3.14 5.47
CA VAL A 189 29.39 -4.14 5.40
C VAL A 189 29.29 -5.13 6.55
N THR A 190 29.14 -4.63 7.77
CA THR A 190 29.02 -5.47 8.97
C THR A 190 27.81 -6.41 8.89
N LYS A 191 26.65 -5.88 8.49
CA LYS A 191 25.40 -6.63 8.35
C LYS A 191 25.52 -7.76 7.33
N PHE A 192 25.99 -7.45 6.11
CA PHE A 192 26.11 -8.46 5.05
C PHE A 192 27.21 -9.48 5.31
N SER A 193 28.34 -9.08 5.92
CA SER A 193 29.40 -10.02 6.30
C SER A 193 28.92 -11.03 7.36
N SER A 194 28.18 -10.56 8.39
CA SER A 194 27.55 -11.46 9.37
C SER A 194 26.56 -12.40 8.72
N GLN A 195 25.69 -11.87 7.84
CA GLN A 195 24.69 -12.65 7.12
C GLN A 195 25.33 -13.78 6.30
N LEU A 196 26.42 -13.51 5.61
CA LEU A 196 27.16 -14.51 4.83
C LEU A 196 27.84 -15.53 5.73
N ARG A 197 28.50 -15.07 6.80
CA ARG A 197 29.20 -15.96 7.76
C ARG A 197 28.24 -16.91 8.46
N GLU A 198 27.06 -16.43 8.84
CA GLU A 198 26.04 -17.20 9.55
C GLU A 198 25.11 -17.98 8.61
N ARG A 199 25.30 -17.85 7.30
CA ARG A 199 24.45 -18.44 6.24
C ARG A 199 22.97 -18.09 6.39
N ASN A 200 22.70 -16.90 6.90
CA ASN A 200 21.34 -16.39 7.12
C ASN A 200 20.85 -15.56 5.91
N PHE A 201 20.59 -16.23 4.81
CA PHE A 201 20.14 -15.60 3.55
C PHE A 201 19.16 -16.51 2.79
N THR A 202 18.26 -15.90 2.05
CA THR A 202 17.35 -16.60 1.12
C THR A 202 18.06 -16.92 -0.20
N SER A 203 18.99 -16.06 -0.63
CA SER A 203 19.80 -16.23 -1.83
C SER A 203 21.24 -15.81 -1.53
N GLU A 204 22.16 -16.74 -1.71
CA GLU A 204 23.60 -16.47 -1.54
C GLU A 204 24.08 -15.44 -2.57
N ILE A 205 23.61 -15.54 -3.81
CA ILE A 205 23.94 -14.59 -4.89
C ILE A 205 23.55 -13.17 -4.49
N ALA A 206 22.33 -12.98 -3.99
CA ALA A 206 21.85 -11.67 -3.58
C ALA A 206 22.59 -11.15 -2.33
N ALA A 207 22.93 -12.04 -1.38
CA ALA A 207 23.72 -11.67 -0.20
C ALA A 207 25.14 -11.24 -0.58
N ARG A 208 25.81 -11.97 -1.47
CA ARG A 208 27.14 -11.60 -1.99
C ARG A 208 27.11 -10.29 -2.78
N TYR A 209 26.09 -10.11 -3.63
CA TYR A 209 25.90 -8.86 -4.36
C TYR A 209 25.71 -7.66 -3.42
N GLY A 210 24.85 -7.81 -2.40
CA GLY A 210 24.67 -6.76 -1.39
C GLY A 210 25.93 -6.45 -0.61
N TYR A 211 26.73 -7.47 -0.30
CA TYR A 211 28.02 -7.32 0.37
C TYR A 211 29.03 -6.57 -0.51
N ALA A 212 29.19 -6.97 -1.77
CA ALA A 212 30.07 -6.29 -2.72
C ALA A 212 29.65 -4.83 -2.91
N PHE A 213 28.36 -4.55 -3.01
CA PHE A 213 27.85 -3.20 -3.11
C PHE A 213 28.12 -2.37 -1.82
N ALA A 214 27.99 -2.96 -0.64
CA ALA A 214 28.31 -2.32 0.64
C ALA A 214 29.80 -2.00 0.75
N LEU A 215 30.70 -2.92 0.35
CA LEU A 215 32.14 -2.71 0.29
C LEU A 215 32.51 -1.58 -0.68
N ALA A 216 31.89 -1.54 -1.86
CA ALA A 216 32.10 -0.46 -2.82
C ALA A 216 31.68 0.93 -2.27
N ARG A 217 30.57 0.99 -1.53
CA ARG A 217 30.15 2.21 -0.82
C ARG A 217 31.15 2.64 0.25
N ASP A 218 31.76 1.66 0.92
CA ASP A 218 32.80 1.89 1.95
C ASP A 218 34.21 2.11 1.35
N LYS A 219 34.30 2.23 0.02
CA LYS A 219 35.53 2.42 -0.76
C LYS A 219 36.56 1.27 -0.65
N GLN A 220 36.11 0.11 -0.22
CA GLN A 220 36.92 -1.13 -0.16
C GLN A 220 36.86 -1.87 -1.51
N TYR A 221 37.30 -1.21 -2.59
CA TYR A 221 37.12 -1.69 -3.98
C TYR A 221 37.76 -3.04 -4.25
N ALA A 222 39.00 -3.26 -3.75
CA ALA A 222 39.71 -4.52 -3.94
C ALA A 222 39.00 -5.72 -3.29
N ALA A 223 38.33 -5.50 -2.16
CA ALA A 223 37.51 -6.53 -1.51
C ALA A 223 36.16 -6.72 -2.19
N ALA A 224 35.61 -5.70 -2.84
CA ALA A 224 34.34 -5.76 -3.55
C ALA A 224 34.43 -6.54 -4.87
N GLU A 225 35.63 -6.71 -5.46
CA GLU A 225 35.89 -7.44 -6.69
C GLU A 225 36.14 -8.95 -6.49
N GLN A 226 36.33 -9.42 -5.24
CA GLN A 226 36.54 -10.82 -4.88
C GLN A 226 35.23 -11.55 -4.60
#